data_02c391f058de8bf63b7c677c12d15a10
#
_entry.id   02c391f058de8bf63b7c677c12d15a10
#
_cell.length_a   1.000
_cell.length_b   1.000
_cell.length_c   1.000
_cell.angle_alpha   90.00
_cell.angle_beta   90.00
_cell.angle_gamma   90.00
#
_symmetry.space_group_name_H-M   'P 1'
#
loop_
_entity.id
_entity.type
_entity.pdbx_description
1 polymer ?
#
loop_
_entity_poly.entity_id
_entity_poly.type
_entity_poly.pdbx_seq_one_letter_code
_entity_poly.pdbx_strand_id
1 'polypeptide(L)'
;CNLISERPSHARHPRACALTKRVRPHKEMIFAMADKLTQLKALTTVVADTGDIEAIKRYQPIDATTNPSLVLKASEIPEYAALIEDAISWAKSQSQDKAQQIIDAGDKLAVNIGLEVLKIVPGRISTEVDARLSFDTDASIAKARKLIRLYNEAGISNDRILIKLASTWEGIRAAEVLEKEGIQCNLTLLFSFAQARACAEAGAFLISPLRGPHPRLVQGQERP
;
A
#
# COMPACT_ATOMS: atom_id res chain seq x y z
N CYS A 1 -27.86 -65.35 -25.20
CA CYS A 1 -27.05 -66.48 -25.70
C CYS A 1 -25.61 -66.25 -25.30
N ASN A 2 -25.12 -66.96 -24.29
CA ASN A 2 -24.16 -68.04 -24.33
C ASN A 2 -22.83 -67.67 -25.00
N LEU A 3 -21.67 -67.94 -24.54
CA LEU A 3 -21.04 -68.83 -23.52
C LEU A 3 -19.52 -68.60 -23.54
N ILE A 4 -18.88 -68.65 -22.35
CA ILE A 4 -17.72 -69.49 -21.94
C ILE A 4 -16.35 -69.13 -22.51
N SER A 5 -15.47 -68.83 -21.57
CA SER A 5 -14.19 -69.38 -21.05
C SER A 5 -12.99 -69.10 -21.95
N GLU A 6 -11.87 -68.69 -21.40
CA GLU A 6 -10.89 -69.44 -20.62
C GLU A 6 -9.78 -68.49 -20.09
N ARG A 7 -9.24 -68.81 -18.92
CA ARG A 7 -7.96 -68.27 -18.48
C ARG A 7 -6.85 -69.19 -18.96
N PRO A 8 -5.66 -68.62 -19.16
CA PRO A 8 -4.49 -69.26 -18.53
C PRO A 8 -3.48 -68.32 -17.89
N SER A 9 -3.07 -68.80 -16.74
CA SER A 9 -1.72 -68.99 -16.23
C SER A 9 -0.77 -67.80 -16.04
N HIS A 10 -0.39 -67.70 -14.79
CA HIS A 10 0.73 -67.06 -14.17
C HIS A 10 1.99 -66.87 -15.01
N ALA A 11 2.45 -65.60 -15.11
CA ALA A 11 3.87 -65.27 -15.22
C ALA A 11 4.18 -64.15 -14.22
N ARG A 12 4.95 -64.47 -13.19
CA ARG A 12 5.52 -63.50 -12.24
C ARG A 12 6.67 -62.79 -12.93
N HIS A 13 6.52 -61.47 -13.15
CA HIS A 13 7.67 -60.62 -13.46
C HIS A 13 8.12 -59.88 -12.21
N PRO A 14 9.43 -59.67 -12.00
CA PRO A 14 9.98 -59.06 -10.79
C PRO A 14 9.69 -57.57 -10.81
N ARG A 15 9.21 -57.06 -9.64
CA ARG A 15 9.03 -55.64 -9.41
C ARG A 15 10.41 -54.97 -9.40
N ALA A 16 10.76 -54.31 -10.49
CA ALA A 16 11.83 -53.32 -10.49
C ALA A 16 11.36 -52.10 -9.66
N CYS A 17 11.99 -51.97 -8.50
CA CYS A 17 11.84 -50.75 -7.65
C CYS A 17 12.56 -49.61 -8.37
N ALA A 18 11.87 -48.90 -9.24
CA ALA A 18 12.36 -47.67 -9.81
C ALA A 18 12.26 -46.57 -8.74
N LEU A 19 13.34 -46.32 -8.04
CA LEU A 19 13.58 -45.10 -7.29
C LEU A 19 13.66 -43.95 -8.30
N THR A 20 12.52 -43.43 -8.69
CA THR A 20 12.45 -42.12 -9.36
C THR A 20 12.83 -41.06 -8.34
N LYS A 21 14.10 -40.66 -8.30
CA LYS A 21 14.55 -39.43 -7.70
C LYS A 21 13.69 -38.33 -8.36
N ARG A 22 12.70 -37.81 -7.64
CA ARG A 22 12.03 -36.58 -8.04
C ARG A 22 13.09 -35.48 -8.08
N VAL A 23 13.58 -35.21 -9.28
CA VAL A 23 14.36 -34.00 -9.53
C VAL A 23 13.40 -32.82 -9.27
N ARG A 24 13.60 -32.09 -8.18
CA ARG A 24 12.85 -30.88 -7.95
C ARG A 24 13.08 -29.94 -9.13
N PRO A 25 12.03 -29.35 -9.70
CA PRO A 25 12.21 -28.45 -10.83
C PRO A 25 13.14 -27.30 -10.42
N HIS A 26 14.02 -26.93 -11.33
CA HIS A 26 15.08 -25.92 -11.13
C HIS A 26 14.55 -24.60 -10.49
N LYS A 27 13.29 -24.29 -10.74
CA LYS A 27 12.57 -23.14 -10.18
C LYS A 27 12.38 -23.20 -8.66
N GLU A 28 12.09 -24.40 -8.09
CA GLU A 28 11.97 -24.58 -6.64
C GLU A 28 13.34 -24.49 -5.93
N MET A 29 14.41 -24.88 -6.59
CA MET A 29 15.77 -24.84 -6.04
C MET A 29 16.32 -23.42 -6.01
N ILE A 30 16.00 -22.58 -7.03
CA ILE A 30 16.35 -21.15 -7.08
C ILE A 30 15.61 -20.40 -5.96
N PHE A 31 14.33 -20.72 -5.73
CA PHE A 31 13.52 -20.10 -4.70
C PHE A 31 14.03 -20.38 -3.27
N ALA A 32 14.56 -21.58 -3.03
CA ALA A 32 15.12 -21.98 -1.74
C ALA A 32 16.47 -21.28 -1.41
N MET A 33 17.20 -20.77 -2.41
CA MET A 33 18.46 -20.04 -2.26
C MET A 33 18.30 -18.51 -2.25
N ALA A 34 17.14 -18.01 -2.64
CA ALA A 34 16.86 -16.57 -2.66
C ALA A 34 16.72 -16.00 -1.24
N ASP A 35 17.14 -14.74 -1.04
CA ASP A 35 16.90 -14.04 0.21
C ASP A 35 15.39 -13.84 0.48
N LYS A 36 15.04 -13.50 1.72
CA LYS A 36 13.63 -13.37 2.14
C LYS A 36 12.86 -12.32 1.35
N LEU A 37 13.50 -11.21 0.97
CA LEU A 37 12.86 -10.15 0.20
C LEU A 37 12.54 -10.62 -1.23
N THR A 38 13.47 -11.30 -1.88
CA THR A 38 13.27 -11.88 -3.21
C THR A 38 12.14 -12.92 -3.20
N GLN A 39 12.10 -13.76 -2.17
CA GLN A 39 11.00 -14.72 -1.99
C GLN A 39 9.65 -14.00 -1.79
N LEU A 40 9.61 -12.95 -0.97
CA LEU A 40 8.40 -12.16 -0.74
C LEU A 40 7.91 -11.48 -2.01
N LYS A 41 8.80 -10.84 -2.77
CA LYS A 41 8.48 -10.20 -4.06
C LYS A 41 7.91 -11.17 -5.09
N ALA A 42 8.28 -12.43 -5.03
CA ALA A 42 7.74 -13.48 -5.92
C ALA A 42 6.33 -13.95 -5.52
N LEU A 43 5.91 -13.69 -4.27
CA LEU A 43 4.62 -14.14 -3.72
C LEU A 43 3.58 -13.03 -3.65
N THR A 44 4.01 -11.75 -3.54
CA THR A 44 3.11 -10.62 -3.33
C THR A 44 3.71 -9.32 -3.84
N THR A 45 2.88 -8.30 -3.99
CA THR A 45 3.33 -6.92 -4.22
C THR A 45 3.89 -6.34 -2.93
N VAL A 46 5.17 -5.94 -2.94
CA VAL A 46 5.80 -5.31 -1.79
C VAL A 46 5.55 -3.81 -1.84
N VAL A 47 4.97 -3.28 -0.76
CA VAL A 47 4.69 -1.86 -0.57
C VAL A 47 5.59 -1.32 0.53
N ALA A 48 6.26 -0.19 0.31
CA ALA A 48 7.04 0.49 1.33
C ALA A 48 6.17 1.47 2.12
N ASP A 49 6.23 1.39 3.45
CA ASP A 49 5.58 2.36 4.35
C ASP A 49 6.66 3.28 4.95
N THR A 50 7.14 4.21 4.13
CA THR A 50 8.20 5.13 4.51
C THR A 50 8.24 6.35 3.59
N GLY A 51 8.73 7.50 4.12
CA GLY A 51 9.11 8.68 3.34
C GLY A 51 10.63 8.75 3.06
N ASP A 52 11.40 7.73 3.47
CA ASP A 52 12.84 7.65 3.26
C ASP A 52 13.15 7.13 1.85
N ILE A 53 13.58 8.04 0.98
CA ILE A 53 13.89 7.74 -0.43
C ILE A 53 15.05 6.74 -0.55
N GLU A 54 16.05 6.79 0.32
CA GLU A 54 17.19 5.87 0.23
C GLU A 54 16.77 4.43 0.60
N ALA A 55 15.89 4.27 1.56
CA ALA A 55 15.28 2.97 1.86
C ALA A 55 14.46 2.45 0.67
N ILE A 56 13.67 3.32 0.00
CA ILE A 56 12.88 2.95 -1.18
C ILE A 56 13.81 2.52 -2.33
N LYS A 57 14.87 3.26 -2.60
CA LYS A 57 15.88 2.89 -3.61
C LYS A 57 16.52 1.54 -3.32
N ARG A 58 16.87 1.30 -2.04
CA ARG A 58 17.53 0.07 -1.61
C ARG A 58 16.64 -1.16 -1.76
N TYR A 59 15.39 -1.07 -1.35
CA TYR A 59 14.48 -2.22 -1.30
C TYR A 59 13.64 -2.39 -2.57
N GLN A 60 13.54 -1.37 -3.41
CA GLN A 60 12.82 -1.37 -4.69
C GLN A 60 11.42 -1.99 -4.59
N PRO A 61 10.53 -1.41 -3.77
CA PRO A 61 9.14 -1.84 -3.70
C PRO A 61 8.41 -1.52 -5.01
N ILE A 62 7.25 -2.13 -5.21
CA ILE A 62 6.37 -1.80 -6.35
C ILE A 62 5.60 -0.52 -6.06
N ASP A 63 4.99 -0.42 -4.88
CA ASP A 63 4.22 0.72 -4.42
C ASP A 63 4.82 1.31 -3.15
N ALA A 64 4.43 2.53 -2.80
CA ALA A 64 4.78 3.14 -1.52
C ALA A 64 3.55 3.78 -0.87
N THR A 65 3.62 3.97 0.44
CA THR A 65 2.61 4.69 1.20
C THR A 65 3.28 5.64 2.18
N THR A 66 2.68 6.79 2.35
CA THR A 66 3.10 7.78 3.34
C THR A 66 1.96 8.06 4.32
N ASN A 67 2.28 8.78 5.37
CA ASN A 67 1.33 9.34 6.32
C ASN A 67 1.89 10.65 6.89
N PRO A 68 1.09 11.48 7.59
CA PRO A 68 1.55 12.77 8.10
C PRO A 68 2.81 12.68 8.98
N SER A 69 2.94 11.63 9.80
CA SER A 69 4.13 11.44 10.66
C SER A 69 5.38 11.11 9.84
N LEU A 70 5.26 10.36 8.75
CA LEU A 70 6.36 10.07 7.84
C LEU A 70 6.76 11.31 7.03
N VAL A 71 5.79 12.13 6.61
CA VAL A 71 6.05 13.43 5.96
C VAL A 71 6.80 14.36 6.91
N LEU A 72 6.39 14.43 8.19
CA LEU A 72 7.08 15.22 9.21
C LEU A 72 8.52 14.75 9.40
N LYS A 73 8.77 13.45 9.56
CA LYS A 73 10.13 12.91 9.66
C LYS A 73 10.96 13.17 8.40
N ALA A 74 10.35 13.06 7.23
CA ALA A 74 11.02 13.36 5.96
C ALA A 74 11.41 14.84 5.89
N SER A 75 10.62 15.77 6.47
CA SER A 75 10.94 17.18 6.49
C SER A 75 12.16 17.54 7.34
N GLU A 76 12.64 16.65 8.20
CA GLU A 76 13.86 16.81 8.98
C GLU A 76 15.13 16.40 8.18
N ILE A 77 14.96 15.80 7.01
CA ILE A 77 16.05 15.36 6.13
C ILE A 77 16.56 16.57 5.33
N PRO A 78 17.85 16.92 5.41
CA PRO A 78 18.39 18.12 4.74
C PRO A 78 18.14 18.15 3.24
N GLU A 79 18.14 17.00 2.58
CA GLU A 79 17.90 16.84 1.13
C GLU A 79 16.49 17.27 0.72
N TYR A 80 15.54 17.36 1.66
CA TYR A 80 14.16 17.78 1.40
C TYR A 80 13.91 19.27 1.65
N ALA A 81 14.91 20.03 2.06
CA ALA A 81 14.77 21.47 2.30
C ALA A 81 14.15 22.22 1.12
N ALA A 82 14.60 21.91 -0.10
CA ALA A 82 14.06 22.51 -1.32
C ALA A 82 12.56 22.18 -1.54
N LEU A 83 12.10 20.99 -1.16
CA LEU A 83 10.68 20.59 -1.25
C LEU A 83 9.81 21.39 -0.28
N ILE A 84 10.37 21.70 0.90
CA ILE A 84 9.70 22.51 1.93
C ILE A 84 9.59 23.96 1.46
N GLU A 85 10.69 24.53 0.93
CA GLU A 85 10.72 25.90 0.40
C GLU A 85 9.74 26.08 -0.75
N ASP A 86 9.67 25.13 -1.68
CA ASP A 86 8.68 25.12 -2.76
C ASP A 86 7.27 25.10 -2.21
N ALA A 87 6.97 24.20 -1.25
CA ALA A 87 5.65 24.10 -0.66
C ALA A 87 5.22 25.39 0.05
N ILE A 88 6.11 26.04 0.80
CA ILE A 88 5.85 27.31 1.48
C ILE A 88 5.63 28.42 0.46
N SER A 89 6.46 28.51 -0.56
CA SER A 89 6.36 29.54 -1.60
C SER A 89 5.06 29.42 -2.38
N TRP A 90 4.69 28.19 -2.75
CA TRP A 90 3.41 27.90 -3.39
C TRP A 90 2.23 28.29 -2.50
N ALA A 91 2.24 27.88 -1.23
CA ALA A 91 1.14 28.19 -0.29
C ALA A 91 0.94 29.69 -0.09
N LYS A 92 2.02 30.47 -0.01
CA LYS A 92 1.98 31.93 0.07
C LYS A 92 1.34 32.56 -1.17
N SER A 93 1.48 31.95 -2.33
CA SER A 93 0.86 32.43 -3.56
C SER A 93 -0.64 32.13 -3.65
N GLN A 94 -1.14 31.13 -2.88
CA GLN A 94 -2.54 30.71 -2.93
C GLN A 94 -3.48 31.51 -2.00
N SER A 95 -2.97 32.01 -0.87
CA SER A 95 -3.79 32.68 0.12
C SER A 95 -3.00 33.76 0.89
N GLN A 96 -3.68 34.79 1.36
CA GLN A 96 -3.14 35.77 2.30
C GLN A 96 -3.39 35.40 3.77
N ASP A 97 -4.27 34.42 4.02
CA ASP A 97 -4.53 33.90 5.36
C ASP A 97 -3.42 32.91 5.78
N LYS A 98 -2.74 33.22 6.88
CA LYS A 98 -1.64 32.39 7.43
C LYS A 98 -2.08 31.01 7.84
N ALA A 99 -3.29 30.85 8.37
CA ALA A 99 -3.80 29.54 8.76
C ALA A 99 -4.02 28.66 7.52
N GLN A 100 -4.58 29.25 6.46
CA GLN A 100 -4.74 28.55 5.19
C GLN A 100 -3.39 28.25 4.52
N GLN A 101 -2.41 29.17 4.58
CA GLN A 101 -1.07 28.92 4.06
C GLN A 101 -0.40 27.70 4.73
N ILE A 102 -0.56 27.51 6.04
CA ILE A 102 0.00 26.34 6.75
C ILE A 102 -0.63 25.04 6.24
N ILE A 103 -1.95 25.04 6.07
CA ILE A 103 -2.68 23.88 5.53
C ILE A 103 -2.22 23.57 4.09
N ASP A 104 -2.13 24.60 3.27
CA ASP A 104 -1.74 24.48 1.87
C ASP A 104 -0.29 24.02 1.72
N ALA A 105 0.62 24.52 2.55
CA ALA A 105 2.02 24.09 2.56
C ALA A 105 2.15 22.61 2.96
N GLY A 106 1.36 22.16 3.94
CA GLY A 106 1.35 20.74 4.34
C GLY A 106 0.88 19.83 3.21
N ASP A 107 -0.21 20.21 2.52
CA ASP A 107 -0.74 19.46 1.36
C ASP A 107 0.29 19.40 0.22
N LYS A 108 0.88 20.54 -0.10
CA LYS A 108 1.89 20.64 -1.18
C LYS A 108 3.17 19.87 -0.84
N LEU A 109 3.62 19.90 0.41
CA LEU A 109 4.78 19.12 0.85
C LEU A 109 4.53 17.63 0.76
N ALA A 110 3.35 17.15 1.17
CA ALA A 110 2.99 15.74 1.03
C ALA A 110 3.02 15.30 -0.45
N VAL A 111 2.51 16.14 -1.35
CA VAL A 111 2.58 15.88 -2.79
C VAL A 111 4.02 15.92 -3.28
N ASN A 112 4.83 16.90 -2.90
CA ASN A 112 6.22 17.00 -3.32
C ASN A 112 7.03 15.76 -2.94
N ILE A 113 6.88 15.25 -1.72
CA ILE A 113 7.50 14.01 -1.27
C ILE A 113 6.98 12.82 -2.08
N GLY A 114 5.67 12.76 -2.33
CA GLY A 114 5.07 11.73 -3.18
C GLY A 114 5.62 11.73 -4.61
N LEU A 115 5.89 12.90 -5.18
CA LEU A 115 6.52 13.04 -6.50
C LEU A 115 7.93 12.46 -6.53
N GLU A 116 8.74 12.71 -5.49
CA GLU A 116 10.09 12.11 -5.39
C GLU A 116 10.01 10.59 -5.27
N VAL A 117 9.07 10.06 -4.50
CA VAL A 117 8.84 8.61 -4.40
C VAL A 117 8.43 8.02 -5.74
N LEU A 118 7.52 8.67 -6.48
CA LEU A 118 7.03 8.21 -7.78
C LEU A 118 8.10 8.16 -8.88
N LYS A 119 9.23 8.86 -8.71
CA LYS A 119 10.39 8.72 -9.61
C LYS A 119 11.09 7.36 -9.46
N ILE A 120 10.88 6.67 -8.33
CA ILE A 120 11.60 5.45 -7.97
C ILE A 120 10.68 4.23 -8.07
N VAL A 121 9.45 4.32 -7.53
CA VAL A 121 8.50 3.20 -7.55
C VAL A 121 7.79 3.12 -8.90
N PRO A 122 7.67 1.92 -9.50
CA PRO A 122 6.97 1.77 -10.77
C PRO A 122 5.45 1.85 -10.63
N GLY A 123 4.92 1.59 -9.45
CA GLY A 123 3.49 1.55 -9.16
C GLY A 123 2.95 2.86 -8.58
N ARG A 124 2.27 2.79 -7.44
CA ARG A 124 1.47 3.87 -6.85
C ARG A 124 2.09 4.45 -5.59
N ILE A 125 1.71 5.67 -5.30
CA ILE A 125 1.91 6.31 -3.99
C ILE A 125 0.57 6.49 -3.28
N SER A 126 0.47 6.09 -2.01
CA SER A 126 -0.66 6.46 -1.15
C SER A 126 -0.33 7.73 -0.38
N THR A 127 -1.12 8.79 -0.60
CA THR A 127 -1.00 10.07 0.11
C THR A 127 -2.22 10.28 1.00
N GLU A 128 -1.97 10.46 2.30
CA GLU A 128 -3.02 10.50 3.32
C GLU A 128 -3.63 11.89 3.46
N VAL A 129 -4.96 11.93 3.54
CA VAL A 129 -5.73 13.11 3.91
C VAL A 129 -5.49 13.42 5.39
N ASP A 130 -5.50 14.69 5.75
CA ASP A 130 -5.34 15.17 7.12
C ASP A 130 -6.27 14.44 8.10
N ALA A 131 -5.69 13.81 9.12
CA ALA A 131 -6.41 12.99 10.10
C ALA A 131 -7.51 13.77 10.84
N ARG A 132 -7.42 15.10 10.94
CA ARG A 132 -8.45 15.97 11.54
C ARG A 132 -9.75 15.93 10.76
N LEU A 133 -9.73 15.52 9.49
CA LEU A 133 -10.91 15.41 8.62
C LEU A 133 -11.57 14.01 8.68
N SER A 134 -11.05 13.09 9.51
CA SER A 134 -11.50 11.68 9.54
C SER A 134 -12.99 11.50 9.85
N PHE A 135 -13.65 12.50 10.45
CA PHE A 135 -15.09 12.49 10.78
C PHE A 135 -15.89 13.53 9.99
N ASP A 136 -15.33 13.99 8.87
CA ASP A 136 -15.98 14.94 7.96
C ASP A 136 -15.86 14.43 6.52
N THR A 137 -16.97 13.91 6.00
CA THR A 137 -17.03 13.33 4.66
C THR A 137 -16.72 14.35 3.58
N ASP A 138 -17.38 15.52 3.64
CA ASP A 138 -17.28 16.54 2.60
C ASP A 138 -15.89 17.19 2.57
N ALA A 139 -15.34 17.49 3.75
CA ALA A 139 -13.98 18.01 3.85
C ALA A 139 -12.93 17.00 3.40
N SER A 140 -13.13 15.71 3.68
CA SER A 140 -12.26 14.61 3.19
C SER A 140 -12.29 14.50 1.67
N ILE A 141 -13.46 14.59 1.05
CA ILE A 141 -13.62 14.58 -0.42
C ILE A 141 -12.93 15.81 -1.03
N ALA A 142 -13.19 17.00 -0.49
CA ALA A 142 -12.59 18.23 -0.98
C ALA A 142 -11.05 18.19 -0.91
N LYS A 143 -10.49 17.67 0.21
CA LYS A 143 -9.07 17.48 0.40
C LYS A 143 -8.48 16.46 -0.59
N ALA A 144 -9.13 15.34 -0.77
CA ALA A 144 -8.73 14.31 -1.72
C ALA A 144 -8.64 14.87 -3.15
N ARG A 145 -9.68 15.57 -3.60
CA ARG A 145 -9.69 16.22 -4.93
C ARG A 145 -8.59 17.28 -5.07
N LYS A 146 -8.27 18.01 -3.98
CA LYS A 146 -7.15 18.96 -3.98
C LYS A 146 -5.81 18.26 -4.18
N LEU A 147 -5.55 17.17 -3.45
CA LEU A 147 -4.32 16.41 -3.58
C LEU A 147 -4.16 15.82 -4.99
N ILE A 148 -5.21 15.23 -5.54
CA ILE A 148 -5.23 14.71 -6.92
C ILE A 148 -4.91 15.82 -7.92
N ARG A 149 -5.54 17.00 -7.79
CA ARG A 149 -5.24 18.14 -8.66
C ARG A 149 -3.78 18.54 -8.62
N LEU A 150 -3.16 18.60 -7.43
CA LEU A 150 -1.75 18.95 -7.27
C LEU A 150 -0.82 17.92 -7.96
N TYR A 151 -1.13 16.64 -7.90
CA TYR A 151 -0.41 15.61 -8.62
C TYR A 151 -0.60 15.73 -10.14
N ASN A 152 -1.83 16.00 -10.59
CA ASN A 152 -2.12 16.17 -12.03
C ASN A 152 -1.42 17.41 -12.61
N GLU A 153 -1.35 18.52 -11.87
CA GLU A 153 -0.59 19.71 -12.23
C GLU A 153 0.91 19.42 -12.38
N ALA A 154 1.42 18.42 -11.64
CA ALA A 154 2.79 17.93 -11.77
C ALA A 154 2.95 16.84 -12.84
N GLY A 155 1.92 16.54 -13.64
CA GLY A 155 1.95 15.57 -14.73
C GLY A 155 1.75 14.12 -14.32
N ILE A 156 1.32 13.85 -13.10
CA ILE A 156 1.04 12.48 -12.61
C ILE A 156 -0.43 12.15 -12.81
N SER A 157 -0.71 11.03 -13.45
CA SER A 157 -2.07 10.53 -13.68
C SER A 157 -2.67 9.84 -12.45
N ASN A 158 -4.02 9.80 -12.37
CA ASN A 158 -4.74 9.25 -11.21
C ASN A 158 -4.42 7.79 -10.91
N ASP A 159 -4.10 6.99 -11.93
CA ASP A 159 -3.75 5.57 -11.79
C ASP A 159 -2.44 5.33 -11.02
N ARG A 160 -1.62 6.37 -10.82
CA ARG A 160 -0.40 6.36 -10.03
C ARG A 160 -0.59 6.78 -8.57
N ILE A 161 -1.80 7.15 -8.17
CA ILE A 161 -2.09 7.76 -6.86
C ILE A 161 -3.20 6.99 -6.17
N LEU A 162 -3.04 6.74 -4.87
CA LEU A 162 -4.10 6.32 -3.98
C LEU A 162 -4.30 7.42 -2.93
N ILE A 163 -5.52 7.88 -2.77
CA ILE A 163 -5.87 8.75 -1.65
C ILE A 163 -6.09 7.90 -0.41
N LYS A 164 -5.29 8.14 0.63
CA LYS A 164 -5.37 7.37 1.87
C LYS A 164 -6.30 8.07 2.85
N LEU A 165 -7.31 7.34 3.33
CA LEU A 165 -8.38 7.82 4.22
C LEU A 165 -8.51 6.90 5.43
N ALA A 166 -8.89 7.47 6.59
CA ALA A 166 -9.25 6.65 7.74
C ALA A 166 -10.54 5.86 7.47
N SER A 167 -10.58 4.59 7.92
CA SER A 167 -11.78 3.73 7.84
C SER A 167 -12.81 4.06 8.92
N THR A 168 -13.08 5.35 9.15
CA THR A 168 -14.27 5.84 9.84
C THR A 168 -15.48 5.67 8.93
N TRP A 169 -16.69 5.81 9.45
CA TRP A 169 -17.87 5.80 8.61
C TRP A 169 -17.82 6.91 7.55
N GLU A 170 -17.45 8.11 7.96
CA GLU A 170 -17.31 9.29 7.11
C GLU A 170 -16.24 9.12 6.04
N GLY A 171 -15.09 8.55 6.41
CA GLY A 171 -14.01 8.27 5.47
C GLY A 171 -14.39 7.19 4.44
N ILE A 172 -15.15 6.17 4.83
CA ILE A 172 -15.69 5.14 3.93
C ILE A 172 -16.70 5.76 2.96
N ARG A 173 -17.58 6.66 3.43
CA ARG A 173 -18.53 7.38 2.57
C ARG A 173 -17.80 8.30 1.59
N ALA A 174 -16.73 8.97 2.03
CA ALA A 174 -15.89 9.78 1.16
C ALA A 174 -15.24 8.92 0.06
N ALA A 175 -14.69 7.77 0.42
CA ALA A 175 -14.10 6.83 -0.54
C ALA A 175 -15.12 6.36 -1.60
N GLU A 176 -16.35 6.05 -1.20
CA GLU A 176 -17.41 5.65 -2.14
C GLU A 176 -17.68 6.70 -3.23
N VAL A 177 -17.63 7.98 -2.87
CA VAL A 177 -17.78 9.09 -3.83
C VAL A 177 -16.55 9.17 -4.73
N LEU A 178 -15.36 9.17 -4.14
CA LEU A 178 -14.09 9.32 -4.86
C LEU A 178 -13.83 8.17 -5.85
N GLU A 179 -14.12 6.92 -5.47
CA GLU A 179 -13.99 5.76 -6.36
C GLU A 179 -14.89 5.86 -7.59
N LYS A 180 -16.12 6.37 -7.42
CA LYS A 180 -17.04 6.65 -8.56
C LYS A 180 -16.53 7.76 -9.49
N GLU A 181 -15.66 8.64 -8.98
CA GLU A 181 -14.99 9.69 -9.76
C GLU A 181 -13.69 9.21 -10.41
N GLY A 182 -13.30 7.94 -10.22
CA GLY A 182 -12.04 7.38 -10.72
C GLY A 182 -10.82 7.78 -9.87
N ILE A 183 -11.03 8.23 -8.64
CA ILE A 183 -10.00 8.50 -7.65
C ILE A 183 -9.91 7.30 -6.73
N GLN A 184 -8.88 6.48 -6.91
CA GLN A 184 -8.67 5.26 -6.13
C GLN A 184 -8.25 5.57 -4.69
N CYS A 185 -8.82 4.81 -3.73
CA CYS A 185 -8.63 5.04 -2.31
C CYS A 185 -7.94 3.87 -1.61
N ASN A 186 -7.12 4.20 -0.61
CA ASN A 186 -6.52 3.27 0.34
C ASN A 186 -7.09 3.55 1.73
N LEU A 187 -7.98 2.68 2.23
CA LEU A 187 -8.63 2.85 3.53
C LEU A 187 -7.74 2.27 4.65
N THR A 188 -7.26 3.15 5.54
CA THR A 188 -6.39 2.79 6.67
C THR A 188 -7.11 2.89 8.02
N LEU A 189 -6.40 2.63 9.13
CA LEU A 189 -6.98 2.56 10.48
C LEU A 189 -8.14 1.56 10.56
N LEU A 190 -7.95 0.43 9.92
CA LEU A 190 -8.92 -0.65 9.81
C LEU A 190 -8.57 -1.74 10.81
N PHE A 191 -9.43 -1.94 11.81
CA PHE A 191 -9.21 -2.82 12.95
C PHE A 191 -10.26 -3.93 13.10
N SER A 192 -11.32 -3.91 12.29
CA SER A 192 -12.41 -4.85 12.38
C SER A 192 -12.89 -5.37 11.04
N PHE A 193 -13.50 -6.55 11.05
CA PHE A 193 -14.13 -7.12 9.86
C PHE A 193 -15.32 -6.27 9.36
N ALA A 194 -16.03 -5.62 10.27
CA ALA A 194 -17.14 -4.74 9.91
C ALA A 194 -16.67 -3.55 9.07
N GLN A 195 -15.54 -2.93 9.44
CA GLN A 195 -14.90 -1.88 8.63
C GLN A 195 -14.46 -2.41 7.27
N ALA A 196 -13.81 -3.58 7.22
CA ALA A 196 -13.36 -4.18 5.97
C ALA A 196 -14.52 -4.43 5.00
N ARG A 197 -15.64 -4.95 5.52
CA ARG A 197 -16.87 -5.17 4.75
C ARG A 197 -17.43 -3.84 4.21
N ALA A 198 -17.55 -2.83 5.04
CA ALA A 198 -18.05 -1.52 4.63
C ALA A 198 -17.16 -0.85 3.57
N CYS A 199 -15.83 -0.99 3.68
CA CYS A 199 -14.90 -0.53 2.66
C CYS A 199 -15.09 -1.27 1.32
N ALA A 200 -15.31 -2.59 1.36
CA ALA A 200 -15.56 -3.38 0.16
C ALA A 200 -16.90 -3.01 -0.50
N GLU A 201 -17.96 -2.80 0.31
CA GLU A 201 -19.27 -2.34 -0.18
C GLU A 201 -19.21 -0.92 -0.79
N ALA A 202 -18.30 -0.07 -0.29
CA ALA A 202 -18.02 1.26 -0.87
C ALA A 202 -17.17 1.21 -2.14
N GLY A 203 -16.66 0.04 -2.53
CA GLY A 203 -15.85 -0.14 -3.73
C GLY A 203 -14.39 0.32 -3.56
N ALA A 204 -13.88 0.45 -2.33
CA ALA A 204 -12.52 0.89 -2.06
C ALA A 204 -11.49 0.00 -2.78
N PHE A 205 -10.55 0.63 -3.49
CA PHE A 205 -9.50 -0.06 -4.24
C PHE A 205 -8.57 -0.87 -3.33
N LEU A 206 -8.17 -0.32 -2.19
CA LEU A 206 -7.24 -0.94 -1.24
C LEU A 206 -7.70 -0.71 0.19
N ILE A 207 -7.49 -1.70 1.04
CA ILE A 207 -7.60 -1.56 2.50
C ILE A 207 -6.26 -1.89 3.15
N SER A 208 -5.91 -1.15 4.19
CA SER A 208 -4.69 -1.34 4.99
C SER A 208 -5.06 -1.71 6.43
N PRO A 209 -5.31 -3.00 6.73
CA PRO A 209 -5.61 -3.44 8.08
C PRO A 209 -4.39 -3.27 8.98
N LEU A 210 -4.59 -2.69 10.15
CA LEU A 210 -3.55 -2.57 11.16
C LEU A 210 -3.62 -3.74 12.13
N ARG A 211 -2.51 -4.45 12.27
CA ARG A 211 -2.38 -5.48 13.29
C ARG A 211 -2.09 -4.80 14.63
N GLY A 212 -2.95 -4.99 15.61
CA GLY A 212 -2.70 -4.55 16.98
C GLY A 212 -1.43 -5.19 17.57
N PRO A 213 -0.86 -4.63 18.64
CA PRO A 213 0.33 -5.16 19.28
C PRO A 213 0.08 -6.62 19.67
N HIS A 214 1.06 -7.49 19.36
CA HIS A 214 0.97 -8.89 19.69
C HIS A 214 0.90 -9.04 21.23
N PRO A 215 0.02 -9.87 21.81
CA PRO A 215 -0.12 -10.01 23.26
C PRO A 215 1.20 -10.25 24.01
N ARG A 216 2.19 -10.88 23.37
CA ARG A 216 3.53 -11.09 23.94
C ARG A 216 4.35 -9.81 24.09
N LEU A 217 4.06 -8.75 23.32
CA LEU A 217 4.73 -7.46 23.44
C LEU A 217 4.15 -6.59 24.58
N VAL A 218 2.92 -6.90 25.01
CA VAL A 218 2.26 -6.20 26.13
C VAL A 218 2.69 -6.77 27.49
N GLN A 219 3.15 -8.03 27.54
CA GLN A 219 3.60 -8.67 28.78
C GLN A 219 4.95 -8.17 29.33
N GLY A 220 5.69 -7.39 28.55
CA GLY A 220 6.99 -6.80 28.97
C GLY A 220 6.91 -5.39 29.55
N GLN A 221 5.74 -4.77 29.56
CA GLN A 221 5.51 -3.49 30.24
C GLN A 221 4.83 -3.73 31.59
N GLU A 222 5.63 -4.03 32.61
CA GLU A 222 5.18 -3.90 33.99
C GLU A 222 4.75 -2.45 34.21
N ARG A 223 3.48 -2.26 34.56
CA ARG A 223 3.00 -0.95 34.99
C ARG A 223 3.65 -0.62 36.34
N PRO A 224 4.13 0.62 36.51
CA PRO A 224 4.64 1.07 37.78
C PRO A 224 3.56 1.04 38.88
#